data_263a619a00de416b252e41fe24cac3c6
#
_entry.id   263a619a00de416b252e41fe24cac3c6
#
_cell.length_a   1.000
_cell.length_b   1.000
_cell.length_c   1.000
_cell.angle_alpha   90.00
_cell.angle_beta   90.00
_cell.angle_gamma   90.00
#
_symmetry.space_group_name_H-M   'P 1'
#
loop_
_entity.id
_entity.type
_entity.pdbx_description
1 polymer ?
#
loop_
_entity_poly.entity_id
_entity_poly.type
_entity_poly.pdbx_seq_one_letter_code
_entity_poly.pdbx_strand_id
1 'polypeptide(L)'
;IPLRTFHNHREAIQDLFDINIECNKSTHEYYIEDADQLSKGTLRNWLLNTFTVNNLINEKYKLQNRILLENVPSGQKYLTPIIEAMRDGKRISVTYQSFTKNEPETFDIEPYFVKLFKQRWYIIGYSMFHKMIRIYALDRIQVMQMTDKTFELPQNFLPEEYFKDCFGIIHGEGITETVMLKVKGNQVKYFRELPLHISQKEITRGINYSIFQYNLKVTFDLVQEILSYAPAVEVLAPKSLREEILKILLETCKLYDR
;
A
#
# COMPACT_ATOMS: atom_id res chain seq x y z
N ILE A 1 -2.06 19.89 30.09
CA ILE A 1 -3.11 20.20 29.08
C ILE A 1 -4.38 20.50 29.87
N PRO A 2 -5.12 21.60 29.58
CA PRO A 2 -6.42 21.84 30.20
C PRO A 2 -7.39 20.69 29.93
N LEU A 3 -8.21 20.33 30.92
CA LEU A 3 -9.13 19.19 30.85
C LEU A 3 -10.07 19.27 29.61
N ARG A 4 -10.52 20.48 29.30
CA ARG A 4 -11.37 20.78 28.15
C ARG A 4 -10.66 20.44 26.82
N THR A 5 -9.38 20.78 26.68
CA THR A 5 -8.56 20.48 25.50
C THR A 5 -8.36 18.97 25.36
N PHE A 6 -8.15 18.27 26.47
CA PHE A 6 -8.06 16.81 26.48
C PHE A 6 -9.36 16.15 25.97
N HIS A 7 -10.52 16.60 26.46
CA HIS A 7 -11.80 16.04 26.00
C HIS A 7 -12.06 16.31 24.53
N ASN A 8 -11.76 17.50 24.03
CA ASN A 8 -11.91 17.82 22.60
C ASN A 8 -10.99 16.94 21.74
N HIS A 9 -9.75 16.69 22.18
CA HIS A 9 -8.84 15.80 21.46
C HIS A 9 -9.31 14.34 21.51
N ARG A 10 -9.85 13.89 22.63
CA ARG A 10 -10.42 12.55 22.76
C ARG A 10 -11.57 12.35 21.78
N GLU A 11 -12.53 13.28 21.74
CA GLU A 11 -13.67 13.26 20.82
C GLU A 11 -13.19 13.26 19.35
N ALA A 12 -12.26 14.14 19.00
CA ALA A 12 -11.69 14.16 17.65
C ALA A 12 -11.00 12.85 17.26
N ILE A 13 -10.34 12.19 18.23
CA ILE A 13 -9.70 10.87 18.00
C ILE A 13 -10.78 9.79 17.86
N GLN A 14 -11.83 9.80 18.67
CA GLN A 14 -12.95 8.88 18.57
C GLN A 14 -13.62 8.98 17.19
N ASP A 15 -13.92 10.21 16.77
CA ASP A 15 -14.56 10.46 15.45
C ASP A 15 -13.65 10.11 14.27
N LEU A 16 -12.35 10.49 14.36
CA LEU A 16 -11.40 10.23 13.28
C LEU A 16 -11.10 8.74 13.07
N PHE A 17 -11.06 8.01 14.18
CA PHE A 17 -10.69 6.60 14.15
C PHE A 17 -11.88 5.66 14.37
N ASP A 18 -13.10 6.19 14.57
CA ASP A 18 -14.33 5.43 14.88
C ASP A 18 -14.05 4.41 16.01
N ILE A 19 -13.43 4.84 17.09
CA ILE A 19 -13.10 4.06 18.27
C ILE A 19 -13.85 4.62 19.47
N ASN A 20 -14.19 3.76 20.42
CA ASN A 20 -14.74 4.21 21.70
C ASN A 20 -13.62 4.29 22.74
N ILE A 21 -13.42 5.49 23.34
CA ILE A 21 -12.44 5.71 24.39
C ILE A 21 -13.20 5.97 25.69
N GLU A 22 -13.18 4.98 26.56
CA GLU A 22 -13.84 4.99 27.86
C GLU A 22 -12.88 5.37 28.99
N CYS A 23 -13.42 5.90 30.11
CA CYS A 23 -12.67 6.20 31.31
C CYS A 23 -13.09 5.24 32.43
N ASN A 24 -12.13 4.50 32.95
CA ASN A 24 -12.34 3.76 34.20
C ASN A 24 -12.44 4.74 35.37
N LYS A 25 -13.65 4.88 35.92
CA LYS A 25 -13.92 5.83 37.04
C LYS A 25 -13.19 5.49 38.31
N SER A 26 -12.73 4.26 38.49
CA SER A 26 -12.01 3.82 39.71
C SER A 26 -10.51 4.12 39.65
N THR A 27 -9.90 3.92 38.44
CA THR A 27 -8.45 4.15 38.24
C THR A 27 -8.15 5.49 37.59
N HIS A 28 -9.17 6.18 37.06
CA HIS A 28 -9.06 7.39 36.24
C HIS A 28 -8.22 7.19 34.95
N GLU A 29 -8.08 5.93 34.48
CA GLU A 29 -7.39 5.59 33.25
C GLU A 29 -8.35 5.55 32.10
N TYR A 30 -7.89 6.05 30.94
CA TYR A 30 -8.62 5.95 29.68
C TYR A 30 -8.15 4.73 28.90
N TYR A 31 -9.10 3.96 28.36
CA TYR A 31 -8.83 2.79 27.54
C TYR A 31 -9.72 2.77 26.30
N ILE A 32 -9.28 2.06 25.28
CA ILE A 32 -10.05 1.85 24.05
C ILE A 32 -10.91 0.60 24.27
N GLU A 33 -12.24 0.77 24.20
CA GLU A 33 -13.17 -0.34 24.21
C GLU A 33 -12.98 -1.19 22.94
N ASP A 34 -13.05 -2.52 23.06
CA ASP A 34 -12.82 -3.45 21.95
C ASP A 34 -11.44 -3.37 21.27
N ALA A 35 -10.39 -3.04 22.04
CA ALA A 35 -9.01 -3.00 21.54
C ALA A 35 -8.58 -4.29 20.79
N ASP A 36 -9.18 -5.43 21.12
CA ASP A 36 -8.95 -6.72 20.44
C ASP A 36 -9.50 -6.76 19.00
N GLN A 37 -10.52 -5.97 18.68
CA GLN A 37 -11.00 -5.84 17.30
C GLN A 37 -10.06 -4.96 16.45
N LEU A 38 -9.27 -4.11 17.09
CA LEU A 38 -8.22 -3.32 16.45
C LEU A 38 -7.04 -4.19 15.97
N SER A 39 -6.90 -5.41 16.49
CA SER A 39 -5.74 -6.29 16.24
C SER A 39 -5.72 -6.95 14.85
N LYS A 40 -6.75 -6.79 14.02
CA LYS A 40 -6.84 -7.39 12.69
C LYS A 40 -6.45 -6.41 11.59
N GLY A 41 -5.14 -6.18 11.44
CA GLY A 41 -4.46 -5.86 10.18
C GLY A 41 -4.99 -4.72 9.29
N THR A 42 -5.70 -3.72 9.82
CA THR A 42 -6.20 -2.60 9.02
C THR A 42 -5.19 -1.44 8.96
N LEU A 43 -5.26 -0.64 7.89
CA LEU A 43 -4.55 0.65 7.74
C LEU A 43 -4.65 1.50 9.02
N ARG A 44 -5.78 1.44 9.70
CA ARG A 44 -6.08 2.05 10.98
C ARG A 44 -5.09 1.63 12.09
N ASN A 45 -4.82 0.32 12.24
CA ASN A 45 -3.85 -0.17 13.23
C ASN A 45 -2.43 0.24 12.90
N TRP A 46 -2.09 0.24 11.62
CA TRP A 46 -0.80 0.74 11.16
C TRP A 46 -0.64 2.24 11.48
N LEU A 47 -1.66 3.06 11.22
CA LEU A 47 -1.66 4.48 11.55
C LEU A 47 -1.58 4.71 13.07
N LEU A 48 -2.36 4.00 13.88
CA LEU A 48 -2.33 4.08 15.34
C LEU A 48 -0.96 3.68 15.88
N ASN A 49 -0.40 2.57 15.41
CA ASN A 49 0.94 2.13 15.80
C ASN A 49 2.00 3.13 15.38
N THR A 50 1.94 3.66 14.18
CA THR A 50 2.87 4.68 13.67
C THR A 50 2.76 5.97 14.48
N PHE A 51 1.56 6.39 14.84
CA PHE A 51 1.33 7.57 15.65
C PHE A 51 1.83 7.37 17.10
N THR A 52 1.57 6.21 17.68
CA THR A 52 2.06 5.84 19.02
C THR A 52 3.58 5.78 19.05
N VAL A 53 4.21 5.16 18.06
CA VAL A 53 5.67 5.09 17.93
C VAL A 53 6.26 6.50 17.76
N ASN A 54 5.68 7.33 16.89
CA ASN A 54 6.14 8.71 16.70
C ASN A 54 6.03 9.55 17.96
N ASN A 55 4.95 9.42 18.75
CA ASN A 55 4.81 10.11 20.04
C ASN A 55 5.85 9.64 21.05
N LEU A 56 6.09 8.33 21.15
CA LEU A 56 7.13 7.77 22.02
C LEU A 56 8.55 8.23 21.61
N ILE A 57 8.80 8.36 20.29
CA ILE A 57 10.07 8.88 19.77
C ILE A 57 10.23 10.37 20.10
N ASN A 58 9.15 11.16 19.95
CA ASN A 58 9.19 12.61 20.21
C ASN A 58 9.28 12.95 21.69
N GLU A 59 8.65 12.15 22.58
CA GLU A 59 8.71 12.37 24.03
C GLU A 59 10.07 12.04 24.65
N LYS A 60 10.88 11.19 24.01
CA LYS A 60 12.18 10.76 24.55
C LYS A 60 13.30 10.96 23.53
N TYR A 61 13.85 12.19 23.49
CA TYR A 61 15.05 12.53 22.69
C TYR A 61 16.20 11.51 22.73
N LYS A 62 16.29 10.72 23.81
CA LYS A 62 17.30 9.66 23.97
C LYS A 62 17.06 8.43 23.08
N LEU A 63 15.88 8.28 22.46
CA LEU A 63 15.55 7.12 21.60
C LEU A 63 15.78 7.40 20.10
N GLN A 64 15.92 8.65 19.68
CA GLN A 64 16.10 8.99 18.26
C GLN A 64 17.30 8.28 17.63
N ASN A 65 18.39 8.10 18.38
CA ASN A 65 19.58 7.40 17.93
C ASN A 65 19.49 5.87 17.99
N ARG A 66 18.35 5.31 18.43
CA ARG A 66 18.13 3.86 18.57
C ARG A 66 17.10 3.34 17.58
N ILE A 67 16.44 4.23 16.84
CA ILE A 67 15.42 3.89 15.84
C ILE A 67 15.93 4.40 14.51
N LEU A 68 16.31 3.47 13.64
CA LEU A 68 16.73 3.78 12.28
C LEU A 68 15.53 3.62 11.36
N LEU A 69 15.11 4.71 10.74
CA LEU A 69 14.12 4.69 9.67
C LEU A 69 14.83 4.88 8.35
N GLU A 70 14.49 4.07 7.36
CA GLU A 70 14.97 4.29 6.00
C GLU A 70 14.37 5.59 5.46
N ASN A 71 15.25 6.49 5.03
CA ASN A 71 14.83 7.74 4.42
C ASN A 71 14.56 7.51 2.94
N VAL A 72 13.31 7.18 2.62
CA VAL A 72 12.87 6.99 1.24
C VAL A 72 12.13 8.25 0.78
N PRO A 73 12.53 8.88 -0.33
CA PRO A 73 11.79 9.99 -0.91
C PRO A 73 10.44 9.49 -1.44
N SER A 74 9.42 9.55 -0.60
CA SER A 74 8.10 8.97 -0.88
C SER A 74 7.07 9.98 -1.39
N GLY A 75 7.47 11.24 -1.64
CA GLY A 75 6.53 12.31 -2.00
C GLY A 75 5.58 12.71 -0.87
N GLN A 76 5.91 12.39 0.39
CA GLN A 76 5.07 12.64 1.57
C GLN A 76 4.57 14.08 1.69
N LYS A 77 5.33 15.06 1.20
CA LYS A 77 4.92 16.48 1.21
C LYS A 77 3.58 16.73 0.50
N TYR A 78 3.20 15.87 -0.44
CA TYR A 78 1.94 15.97 -1.18
C TYR A 78 0.80 15.15 -0.58
N LEU A 79 1.10 14.26 0.38
CA LEU A 79 0.10 13.34 0.92
C LEU A 79 -1.03 14.08 1.65
N THR A 80 -0.68 14.99 2.58
CA THR A 80 -1.67 15.79 3.31
C THR A 80 -2.56 16.62 2.38
N PRO A 81 -2.01 17.44 1.45
CA PRO A 81 -2.86 18.20 0.54
C PRO A 81 -3.74 17.33 -0.38
N ILE A 82 -3.29 16.11 -0.74
CA ILE A 82 -4.12 15.18 -1.52
C ILE A 82 -5.29 14.66 -0.69
N ILE A 83 -5.05 14.30 0.57
CA ILE A 83 -6.10 13.84 1.49
C ILE A 83 -7.12 14.96 1.73
N GLU A 84 -6.67 16.21 1.89
CA GLU A 84 -7.56 17.36 2.00
C GLU A 84 -8.40 17.55 0.72
N ALA A 85 -7.81 17.42 -0.46
CA ALA A 85 -8.53 17.50 -1.73
C ALA A 85 -9.59 16.38 -1.87
N MET A 86 -9.26 15.15 -1.42
CA MET A 86 -10.20 14.04 -1.39
C MET A 86 -11.37 14.31 -0.44
N ARG A 87 -11.09 14.80 0.78
CA ARG A 87 -12.11 15.17 1.77
C ARG A 87 -13.06 16.24 1.24
N ASP A 88 -12.51 17.25 0.58
CA ASP A 88 -13.26 18.43 0.12
C ASP A 88 -13.88 18.22 -1.28
N GLY A 89 -13.72 17.04 -1.88
CA GLY A 89 -14.20 16.72 -3.24
C GLY A 89 -13.63 17.64 -4.31
N LYS A 90 -12.35 18.06 -4.16
CA LYS A 90 -11.70 19.00 -5.06
C LYS A 90 -10.70 18.33 -5.99
N ARG A 91 -10.66 18.76 -7.25
CA ARG A 91 -9.61 18.36 -8.19
C ARG A 91 -8.29 18.98 -7.79
N ILE A 92 -7.20 18.28 -8.12
CA ILE A 92 -5.84 18.79 -8.01
C ILE A 92 -5.26 18.95 -9.40
N SER A 93 -4.48 20.01 -9.60
CA SER A 93 -3.62 20.21 -10.78
C SER A 93 -2.21 19.78 -10.43
N VAL A 94 -1.62 18.86 -11.20
CA VAL A 94 -0.29 18.33 -10.96
C VAL A 94 0.62 18.53 -12.15
N THR A 95 1.87 18.95 -11.90
CA THR A 95 2.97 18.85 -12.86
C THR A 95 3.74 17.58 -12.56
N TYR A 96 3.69 16.61 -13.46
CA TYR A 96 4.15 15.23 -13.26
C TYR A 96 5.25 14.86 -14.25
N GLN A 97 6.37 14.34 -13.76
CA GLN A 97 7.45 13.81 -14.57
C GLN A 97 7.36 12.30 -14.72
N SER A 98 6.92 11.84 -15.88
CA SER A 98 6.98 10.41 -16.22
C SER A 98 8.43 10.00 -16.54
N PHE A 99 8.81 8.75 -16.22
CA PHE A 99 10.12 8.22 -16.65
C PHE A 99 10.21 7.94 -18.15
N THR A 100 9.06 7.89 -18.83
CA THR A 100 8.99 7.62 -20.28
C THR A 100 8.94 8.90 -21.12
N LYS A 101 8.82 10.07 -20.48
CA LYS A 101 8.74 11.38 -21.15
C LYS A 101 9.89 12.27 -20.74
N ASN A 102 10.41 13.01 -21.68
CA ASN A 102 11.54 13.92 -21.44
C ASN A 102 11.11 15.16 -20.65
N GLU A 103 9.87 15.60 -20.83
CA GLU A 103 9.35 16.82 -20.19
C GLU A 103 8.17 16.50 -19.26
N PRO A 104 8.02 17.26 -18.16
CA PRO A 104 6.88 17.13 -17.28
C PRO A 104 5.60 17.62 -17.96
N GLU A 105 4.49 17.02 -17.59
CA GLU A 105 3.15 17.41 -18.06
C GLU A 105 2.32 17.93 -16.91
N THR A 106 1.51 18.96 -17.19
CA THR A 106 0.56 19.50 -16.22
C THR A 106 -0.86 19.13 -16.61
N PHE A 107 -1.60 18.52 -15.65
CA PHE A 107 -2.98 18.10 -15.85
C PHE A 107 -3.75 18.02 -14.54
N ASP A 108 -5.08 18.00 -14.65
CA ASP A 108 -5.98 17.87 -13.50
C ASP A 108 -6.30 16.40 -13.22
N ILE A 109 -6.39 16.05 -11.94
CA ILE A 109 -6.79 14.74 -11.42
C ILE A 109 -7.94 14.91 -10.44
N GLU A 110 -8.93 14.03 -10.52
CA GLU A 110 -9.89 13.77 -9.47
C GLU A 110 -9.30 12.70 -8.53
N PRO A 111 -8.83 13.07 -7.33
CA PRO A 111 -8.17 12.12 -6.44
C PRO A 111 -9.19 11.21 -5.79
N TYR A 112 -9.16 9.91 -6.11
CA TYR A 112 -10.10 8.94 -5.57
C TYR A 112 -9.59 8.31 -4.28
N PHE A 113 -8.34 7.84 -4.26
CA PHE A 113 -7.69 7.32 -3.05
C PHE A 113 -6.16 7.31 -3.18
N VAL A 114 -5.48 7.03 -2.07
CA VAL A 114 -4.03 6.85 -2.02
C VAL A 114 -3.68 5.44 -1.59
N LYS A 115 -2.59 4.90 -2.14
CA LYS A 115 -2.08 3.57 -1.82
C LYS A 115 -0.59 3.64 -1.50
N LEU A 116 -0.18 2.98 -0.41
CA LEU A 116 1.22 2.75 -0.09
C LEU A 116 1.64 1.38 -0.63
N PHE A 117 2.70 1.33 -1.43
CA PHE A 117 3.29 0.08 -1.90
C PHE A 117 4.81 0.19 -1.96
N LYS A 118 5.53 -0.76 -1.38
CA LYS A 118 7.01 -0.78 -1.31
C LYS A 118 7.57 0.59 -0.90
N GLN A 119 7.07 1.14 0.20
CA GLN A 119 7.48 2.42 0.80
C GLN A 119 7.22 3.67 -0.06
N ARG A 120 6.49 3.54 -1.18
CA ARG A 120 6.14 4.64 -2.08
C ARG A 120 4.64 4.90 -2.06
N TRP A 121 4.26 6.16 -1.91
CA TRP A 121 2.88 6.59 -2.02
C TRP A 121 2.46 6.82 -3.47
N TYR A 122 1.26 6.39 -3.77
CA TYR A 122 0.60 6.56 -5.05
C TYR A 122 -0.77 7.19 -4.86
N ILE A 123 -1.13 8.09 -5.75
CA ILE A 123 -2.50 8.58 -5.92
C ILE A 123 -3.15 7.83 -7.07
N ILE A 124 -4.37 7.37 -6.83
CA ILE A 124 -5.23 6.78 -7.83
C ILE A 124 -6.40 7.73 -8.04
N GLY A 125 -6.67 8.07 -9.28
CA GLY A 125 -7.72 9.02 -9.60
C GLY A 125 -8.00 9.12 -11.09
N TYR A 126 -9.09 9.80 -11.43
CA TYR A 126 -9.46 10.03 -12.82
C TYR A 126 -8.63 11.16 -13.39
N SER A 127 -7.87 10.87 -14.43
CA SER A 127 -7.08 11.86 -15.15
C SER A 127 -7.93 12.59 -16.16
N MET A 128 -8.07 13.89 -16.03
CA MET A 128 -8.81 14.71 -17.00
C MET A 128 -8.12 14.74 -18.37
N PHE A 129 -6.82 14.54 -18.40
CA PHE A 129 -6.02 14.48 -19.63
C PHE A 129 -6.20 13.13 -20.35
N HIS A 130 -6.03 12.02 -19.61
CA HIS A 130 -6.11 10.67 -20.20
C HIS A 130 -7.54 10.13 -20.31
N LYS A 131 -8.54 10.79 -19.69
CA LYS A 131 -9.95 10.38 -19.65
C LYS A 131 -10.17 8.97 -19.09
N MET A 132 -9.35 8.57 -18.12
CA MET A 132 -9.41 7.28 -17.45
C MET A 132 -8.78 7.34 -16.07
N ILE A 133 -9.05 6.33 -15.24
CA ILE A 133 -8.38 6.17 -13.94
C ILE A 133 -6.91 5.84 -14.18
N ARG A 134 -6.04 6.56 -13.51
CA ARG A 134 -4.58 6.40 -13.59
C ARG A 134 -3.97 6.38 -12.19
N ILE A 135 -2.76 5.83 -12.12
CA ILE A 135 -1.96 5.70 -10.92
C ILE A 135 -0.71 6.56 -11.09
N TYR A 136 -0.47 7.45 -10.13
CA TYR A 136 0.66 8.36 -10.17
C TYR A 136 1.46 8.26 -8.87
N ALA A 137 2.77 8.04 -8.97
CA ALA A 137 3.66 8.04 -7.81
C ALA A 137 3.88 9.48 -7.31
N LEU A 138 3.70 9.71 -6.00
CA LEU A 138 3.78 11.06 -5.44
C LEU A 138 5.17 11.69 -5.56
N ASP A 139 6.21 10.88 -5.52
CA ASP A 139 7.60 11.32 -5.65
C ASP A 139 7.96 11.88 -7.04
N ARG A 140 7.11 11.64 -8.04
CA ARG A 140 7.24 12.19 -9.39
C ARG A 140 6.44 13.47 -9.63
N ILE A 141 5.69 13.91 -8.64
CA ILE A 141 4.98 15.20 -8.68
C ILE A 141 5.99 16.30 -8.38
N GLN A 142 6.16 17.23 -9.31
CA GLN A 142 7.03 18.41 -9.13
C GLN A 142 6.29 19.55 -8.46
N VAL A 143 5.08 19.84 -8.96
CA VAL A 143 4.18 20.89 -8.45
C VAL A 143 2.78 20.30 -8.31
N MET A 144 2.09 20.69 -7.26
CA MET A 144 0.69 20.35 -7.05
C MET A 144 -0.05 21.55 -6.47
N GLN A 145 -1.26 21.77 -6.95
CA GLN A 145 -2.17 22.82 -6.46
C GLN A 145 -3.59 22.26 -6.38
N MET A 146 -4.32 22.61 -5.32
CA MET A 146 -5.74 22.36 -5.24
C MET A 146 -6.46 23.34 -6.15
N THR A 147 -7.45 22.85 -6.90
CA THR A 147 -8.27 23.71 -7.78
C THR A 147 -9.62 24.02 -7.14
N ASP A 148 -10.33 25.01 -7.68
CA ASP A 148 -11.71 25.30 -7.26
C ASP A 148 -12.77 24.36 -7.89
N LYS A 149 -12.32 23.50 -8.82
CA LYS A 149 -13.20 22.53 -9.49
C LYS A 149 -13.49 21.36 -8.54
N THR A 150 -14.74 21.04 -8.40
CA THR A 150 -15.20 19.90 -7.59
C THR A 150 -15.41 18.64 -8.42
N PHE A 151 -15.44 17.49 -7.78
CA PHE A 151 -15.84 16.21 -8.34
C PHE A 151 -16.62 15.41 -7.28
N GLU A 152 -17.36 14.41 -7.74
CA GLU A 152 -18.01 13.43 -6.88
C GLU A 152 -17.35 12.06 -7.11
N LEU A 153 -16.98 11.39 -6.02
CA LEU A 153 -16.48 10.02 -6.12
C LEU A 153 -17.62 9.12 -6.65
N PRO A 154 -17.39 8.31 -7.70
CA PRO A 154 -18.42 7.39 -8.17
C PRO A 154 -18.91 6.47 -7.05
N GLN A 155 -20.22 6.41 -6.83
CA GLN A 155 -20.84 5.69 -5.69
C GLN A 155 -20.43 4.22 -5.57
N ASN A 156 -20.12 3.56 -6.70
CA ASN A 156 -19.74 2.15 -6.76
C ASN A 156 -18.22 1.94 -6.82
N PHE A 157 -17.42 2.98 -6.59
CA PHE A 157 -15.96 2.87 -6.65
C PHE A 157 -15.41 2.49 -5.26
N LEU A 158 -15.00 1.23 -5.13
CA LEU A 158 -14.39 0.71 -3.91
C LEU A 158 -12.90 0.43 -4.17
N PRO A 159 -11.97 1.08 -3.45
CA PRO A 159 -10.53 0.87 -3.62
C PRO A 159 -10.09 -0.60 -3.48
N GLU A 160 -10.70 -1.33 -2.54
CA GLU A 160 -10.42 -2.74 -2.29
C GLU A 160 -10.82 -3.62 -3.48
N GLU A 161 -11.98 -3.35 -4.09
CA GLU A 161 -12.44 -4.05 -5.30
C GLU A 161 -11.58 -3.72 -6.52
N TYR A 162 -11.09 -2.48 -6.61
CA TYR A 162 -10.22 -2.05 -7.70
C TYR A 162 -8.91 -2.83 -7.77
N PHE A 163 -8.35 -3.22 -6.62
CA PHE A 163 -7.08 -3.94 -6.52
C PHE A 163 -7.20 -5.39 -6.07
N LYS A 164 -8.41 -5.93 -5.95
CA LYS A 164 -8.67 -7.26 -5.36
C LYS A 164 -7.94 -8.44 -6.02
N ASP A 165 -7.58 -8.28 -7.28
CA ASP A 165 -6.90 -9.29 -8.10
C ASP A 165 -5.54 -8.81 -8.62
N CYS A 166 -4.99 -7.75 -8.01
CA CYS A 166 -3.71 -7.17 -8.40
C CYS A 166 -2.70 -7.24 -7.26
N PHE A 167 -1.54 -7.82 -7.52
CA PHE A 167 -0.37 -7.63 -6.67
C PHE A 167 0.27 -6.28 -7.00
N GLY A 168 0.50 -5.44 -5.99
CA GLY A 168 1.17 -4.16 -6.17
C GLY A 168 0.24 -3.02 -6.61
N ILE A 169 0.73 -2.21 -7.56
CA ILE A 169 0.06 -1.00 -8.02
C ILE A 169 -0.34 -1.05 -9.50
N ILE A 170 0.16 -2.01 -10.25
CA ILE A 170 -0.18 -2.14 -11.67
C ILE A 170 -1.55 -2.82 -11.77
N HIS A 171 -2.54 -2.05 -12.20
CA HIS A 171 -3.86 -2.57 -12.55
C HIS A 171 -3.85 -3.04 -14.01
N GLY A 172 -3.36 -4.28 -14.23
CA GLY A 172 -3.27 -4.86 -15.58
C GLY A 172 -4.64 -5.01 -16.25
N GLU A 173 -4.66 -4.94 -17.60
CA GLU A 173 -5.85 -5.19 -18.42
C GLU A 173 -6.16 -6.69 -18.57
N GLY A 174 -5.26 -7.57 -18.09
CA GLY A 174 -5.40 -9.02 -18.16
C GLY A 174 -6.54 -9.57 -17.31
N ILE A 175 -6.90 -10.82 -17.60
CA ILE A 175 -7.86 -11.57 -16.78
C ILE A 175 -7.21 -12.07 -15.49
N THR A 176 -8.02 -12.30 -14.48
CA THR A 176 -7.57 -12.95 -13.25
C THR A 176 -7.33 -14.43 -13.52
N GLU A 177 -6.13 -14.89 -13.21
CA GLU A 177 -5.70 -16.27 -13.41
C GLU A 177 -5.38 -16.96 -12.07
N THR A 178 -5.43 -18.29 -12.07
CA THR A 178 -4.93 -19.07 -10.94
C THR A 178 -3.41 -19.17 -11.01
N VAL A 179 -2.72 -18.44 -10.12
CA VAL A 179 -1.27 -18.52 -9.99
C VAL A 179 -0.91 -19.56 -8.92
N MET A 180 -0.06 -20.52 -9.26
CA MET A 180 0.44 -21.53 -8.32
C MET A 180 1.94 -21.41 -8.17
N LEU A 181 2.40 -21.19 -6.93
CA LEU A 181 3.81 -21.08 -6.58
C LEU A 181 4.21 -22.23 -5.65
N LYS A 182 5.27 -22.97 -6.04
CA LYS A 182 5.93 -23.92 -5.17
C LYS A 182 7.07 -23.22 -4.44
N VAL A 183 6.93 -23.11 -3.14
CA VAL A 183 7.88 -22.43 -2.25
C VAL A 183 8.66 -23.47 -1.47
N LYS A 184 10.00 -23.34 -1.39
CA LYS A 184 10.92 -24.33 -0.82
C LYS A 184 11.60 -23.82 0.45
N GLY A 185 11.95 -24.75 1.33
CA GLY A 185 12.79 -24.52 2.52
C GLY A 185 12.16 -23.53 3.51
N ASN A 186 13.01 -22.73 4.13
CA ASN A 186 12.58 -21.76 5.13
C ASN A 186 11.66 -20.65 4.57
N GLN A 187 11.68 -20.43 3.26
CA GLN A 187 10.82 -19.40 2.64
C GLN A 187 9.33 -19.71 2.84
N VAL A 188 8.95 -20.99 3.01
CA VAL A 188 7.58 -21.40 3.31
C VAL A 188 7.03 -20.70 4.56
N LYS A 189 7.86 -20.55 5.62
CA LYS A 189 7.45 -19.90 6.87
C LYS A 189 7.13 -18.42 6.63
N TYR A 190 7.96 -17.73 5.86
CA TYR A 190 7.73 -16.32 5.52
C TYR A 190 6.43 -16.12 4.73
N PHE A 191 6.14 -17.01 3.77
CA PHE A 191 4.89 -16.93 3.00
C PHE A 191 3.64 -17.18 3.86
N ARG A 192 3.75 -17.97 4.95
CA ARG A 192 2.65 -18.18 5.89
C ARG A 192 2.41 -16.95 6.77
N GLU A 193 3.48 -16.39 7.33
CA GLU A 193 3.41 -15.25 8.25
C GLU A 193 3.14 -13.92 7.53
N LEU A 194 3.65 -13.78 6.31
CA LEU A 194 3.47 -12.59 5.48
C LEU A 194 2.95 -13.00 4.09
N PRO A 195 1.63 -13.24 3.95
CA PRO A 195 1.03 -13.60 2.67
C PRO A 195 1.28 -12.54 1.60
N LEU A 196 1.63 -12.96 0.39
CA LEU A 196 1.84 -12.04 -0.74
C LEU A 196 0.55 -11.29 -1.12
N HIS A 197 -0.59 -11.96 -0.97
CA HIS A 197 -1.88 -11.40 -1.34
C HIS A 197 -3.00 -12.02 -0.53
N ILE A 198 -4.09 -11.29 -0.33
CA ILE A 198 -5.27 -11.73 0.43
C ILE A 198 -5.89 -13.03 -0.10
N SER A 199 -5.75 -13.32 -1.40
CA SER A 199 -6.24 -14.56 -2.02
C SER A 199 -5.34 -15.78 -1.78
N GLN A 200 -4.24 -15.65 -1.03
CA GLN A 200 -3.31 -16.74 -0.79
C GLN A 200 -3.98 -17.92 -0.09
N LYS A 201 -3.83 -19.12 -0.66
CA LYS A 201 -4.25 -20.40 -0.06
C LYS A 201 -3.11 -21.39 -0.15
N GLU A 202 -2.73 -22.02 0.96
CA GLU A 202 -1.79 -23.13 0.97
C GLU A 202 -2.54 -24.41 0.62
N ILE A 203 -2.33 -24.93 -0.60
CA ILE A 203 -3.07 -26.08 -1.12
C ILE A 203 -2.33 -27.43 -0.94
N THR A 204 -1.01 -27.37 -0.72
CA THR A 204 -0.19 -28.58 -0.48
C THR A 204 0.90 -28.27 0.53
N ARG A 205 1.12 -29.22 1.45
CA ARG A 205 2.24 -29.21 2.41
C ARG A 205 3.11 -30.45 2.19
N GLY A 206 4.31 -30.25 1.67
CA GLY A 206 5.34 -31.28 1.55
C GLY A 206 6.33 -31.21 2.71
N ILE A 207 7.32 -32.12 2.73
CA ILE A 207 8.35 -32.18 3.79
C ILE A 207 9.23 -30.90 3.78
N ASN A 208 9.61 -30.42 2.62
CA ASN A 208 10.50 -29.25 2.46
C ASN A 208 9.98 -28.23 1.44
N TYR A 209 8.69 -28.24 1.18
CA TYR A 209 8.04 -27.27 0.31
C TYR A 209 6.55 -27.14 0.65
N SER A 210 5.95 -26.05 0.18
CA SER A 210 4.49 -25.91 0.10
C SER A 210 4.11 -25.31 -1.26
N ILE A 211 2.86 -25.59 -1.67
CA ILE A 211 2.27 -24.96 -2.86
C ILE A 211 1.21 -23.97 -2.40
N PHE A 212 1.39 -22.74 -2.81
CA PHE A 212 0.44 -21.64 -2.58
C PHE A 212 -0.28 -21.31 -3.87
N GLN A 213 -1.59 -21.13 -3.77
CA GLN A 213 -2.47 -20.73 -4.84
C GLN A 213 -2.94 -19.30 -4.61
N TYR A 214 -3.03 -18.53 -5.69
CA TYR A 214 -3.54 -17.16 -5.74
C TYR A 214 -4.51 -16.99 -6.89
N ASN A 215 -5.41 -16.00 -6.78
CA ASN A 215 -6.22 -15.51 -7.89
C ASN A 215 -5.75 -14.09 -8.20
N LEU A 216 -4.91 -13.93 -9.23
CA LEU A 216 -4.24 -12.68 -9.54
C LEU A 216 -4.15 -12.44 -11.05
N LYS A 217 -4.15 -11.19 -11.43
CA LYS A 217 -3.66 -10.78 -12.76
C LYS A 217 -2.13 -10.90 -12.79
N VAL A 218 -1.62 -11.45 -13.86
CA VAL A 218 -0.18 -11.46 -14.11
C VAL A 218 0.25 -10.07 -14.52
N THR A 219 0.96 -9.39 -13.62
CA THR A 219 1.47 -8.03 -13.82
C THR A 219 2.97 -7.98 -13.59
N PHE A 220 3.61 -6.92 -14.07
CA PHE A 220 5.03 -6.70 -13.86
C PHE A 220 5.42 -6.72 -12.36
N ASP A 221 4.58 -6.13 -11.48
CA ASP A 221 4.85 -6.13 -10.04
C ASP A 221 4.89 -7.56 -9.47
N LEU A 222 3.99 -8.44 -9.94
CA LEU A 222 3.96 -9.85 -9.53
C LEU A 222 5.19 -10.61 -10.04
N VAL A 223 5.58 -10.41 -11.29
CA VAL A 223 6.78 -11.00 -11.90
C VAL A 223 8.03 -10.59 -11.10
N GLN A 224 8.17 -9.30 -10.80
CA GLN A 224 9.30 -8.79 -10.02
C GLN A 224 9.33 -9.38 -8.60
N GLU A 225 8.17 -9.50 -7.96
CA GLU A 225 8.09 -10.09 -6.62
C GLU A 225 8.52 -11.56 -6.63
N ILE A 226 8.02 -12.36 -7.57
CA ILE A 226 8.40 -13.77 -7.70
C ILE A 226 9.92 -13.91 -7.92
N LEU A 227 10.49 -13.10 -8.80
CA LEU A 227 11.93 -13.11 -9.09
C LEU A 227 12.78 -12.76 -7.86
N SER A 228 12.26 -11.91 -6.96
CA SER A 228 12.97 -11.53 -5.73
C SER A 228 13.18 -12.72 -4.77
N TYR A 229 12.40 -13.78 -4.92
CA TYR A 229 12.50 -15.02 -4.09
C TYR A 229 13.29 -16.14 -4.77
N ALA A 230 13.84 -15.93 -5.97
CA ALA A 230 14.64 -16.96 -6.64
C ALA A 230 15.91 -17.29 -5.80
N PRO A 231 16.33 -18.59 -5.69
CA PRO A 231 15.78 -19.78 -6.32
C PRO A 231 14.72 -20.53 -5.49
N ALA A 232 14.20 -19.94 -4.42
CA ALA A 232 13.31 -20.63 -3.48
C ALA A 232 11.87 -20.79 -3.99
N VAL A 233 11.45 -20.02 -5.01
CA VAL A 233 10.08 -20.02 -5.53
C VAL A 233 10.08 -20.46 -6.99
N GLU A 234 9.22 -21.44 -7.29
CA GLU A 234 8.99 -21.98 -8.63
C GLU A 234 7.54 -21.72 -9.03
N VAL A 235 7.33 -21.12 -10.20
CA VAL A 235 5.99 -20.96 -10.80
C VAL A 235 5.53 -22.30 -11.39
N LEU A 236 4.40 -22.82 -10.94
CA LEU A 236 3.77 -24.03 -11.48
C LEU A 236 2.68 -23.68 -12.50
N ALA A 237 1.93 -22.59 -12.27
CA ALA A 237 0.88 -22.08 -13.14
C ALA A 237 0.72 -20.56 -12.96
N PRO A 238 0.20 -19.85 -13.98
CA PRO A 238 -0.07 -20.34 -15.34
C PRO A 238 1.21 -20.58 -16.17
N LYS A 239 1.08 -21.29 -17.27
CA LYS A 239 2.21 -21.62 -18.16
C LYS A 239 2.88 -20.36 -18.72
N SER A 240 2.08 -19.37 -19.09
CA SER A 240 2.54 -18.07 -19.59
C SER A 240 3.51 -17.38 -18.59
N LEU A 241 3.13 -17.30 -17.33
CA LEU A 241 3.97 -16.70 -16.27
C LEU A 241 5.25 -17.52 -16.07
N ARG A 242 5.15 -18.86 -16.08
CA ARG A 242 6.32 -19.75 -15.97
C ARG A 242 7.33 -19.51 -17.11
N GLU A 243 6.83 -19.38 -18.33
CA GLU A 243 7.68 -19.13 -19.52
C GLU A 243 8.31 -17.74 -19.46
N GLU A 244 7.57 -16.72 -19.02
CA GLU A 244 8.08 -15.36 -18.81
C GLU A 244 9.21 -15.33 -17.78
N ILE A 245 9.01 -15.93 -16.61
CA ILE A 245 10.03 -16.05 -15.55
C ILE A 245 11.28 -16.78 -16.08
N LEU A 246 11.09 -17.91 -16.78
CA LEU A 246 12.20 -18.67 -17.36
C LEU A 246 13.00 -17.82 -18.36
N LYS A 247 12.32 -17.08 -19.24
CA LYS A 247 12.97 -16.18 -20.20
C LYS A 247 13.83 -15.13 -19.49
N ILE A 248 13.29 -14.46 -18.47
CA ILE A 248 14.01 -13.45 -17.70
C ILE A 248 15.25 -14.05 -17.01
N LEU A 249 15.10 -15.24 -16.41
CA LEU A 249 16.22 -15.93 -15.76
C LEU A 249 17.32 -16.30 -16.73
N LEU A 250 16.97 -16.80 -17.92
CA LEU A 250 17.94 -17.14 -18.98
C LEU A 250 18.66 -15.89 -19.53
N GLU A 251 17.94 -14.78 -19.70
CA GLU A 251 18.53 -13.51 -20.08
C GLU A 251 19.47 -12.98 -18.97
N THR A 252 19.06 -13.12 -17.72
CA THR A 252 19.88 -12.74 -16.57
C THR A 252 21.17 -13.58 -16.50
N CYS A 253 21.09 -14.90 -16.66
CA CYS A 253 22.29 -15.78 -16.67
C CYS A 253 23.33 -15.30 -17.69
N LYS A 254 22.93 -14.92 -18.90
CA LYS A 254 23.85 -14.42 -19.94
C LYS A 254 24.65 -13.18 -19.51
N LEU A 255 24.18 -12.40 -18.54
CA LEU A 255 24.93 -11.24 -18.04
C LEU A 255 26.11 -11.65 -17.15
N TYR A 256 26.06 -12.85 -16.58
CA TYR A 256 27.08 -13.38 -15.65
C TYR A 256 27.98 -14.45 -16.30
N ASP A 257 27.65 -14.93 -17.50
CA ASP A 257 28.46 -15.88 -18.30
C ASP A 257 29.60 -15.16 -19.08
N ARG A 258 30.26 -14.18 -18.47
CA ARG A 258 31.37 -13.42 -19.06
C ARG A 258 32.71 -13.91 -18.54
#